data_70eb4e655ac3b3a937317adf5a1715c5
#
_entry.id   70eb4e655ac3b3a937317adf5a1715c5
#
_cell.length_a   1.000
_cell.length_b   1.000
_cell.length_c   1.000
_cell.angle_alpha   90.00
_cell.angle_beta   90.00
_cell.angle_gamma   90.00
#
_symmetry.space_group_name_H-M   'P 1'
#
loop_
_entity.id
_entity.type
_entity.pdbx_description
1 polymer ?
#
loop_
_entity_poly.entity_id
_entity_poly.type
_entity_poly.pdbx_seq_one_letter_code
_entity_poly.pdbx_strand_id
1 'polypeptide(L)'
;MVQSLRETLYDSNTKMSFKIAAAAALATLASTVSAHGHLQSIGASGTTYAGFNNSILYSNTKPDLIAWSDTVKDNGYVADYTSPDMICHAGAGNAKLSAPVNGGDSISFNWDTWPTSHKGPVITYLAKCDGDCADADKASLKWFKIDATGIVSGDSNTGTWASDKLISDGFKWDVKIPDTIASGNYVARHEIIALHSANNVGGAQNYPQCINIEVKSSGSDEPEGVVGTELYTAQDKGIYVNIYYPPFEQYDMPGPALYTGGSGSAPASSAAASSAPASSAAASSTYAAPASSSAEATSGVAKPTKALPEGTTLEDLLSWVEYLFAENASKTSSKARRHARAFRH
;
A
#
# COMPACT_ATOMS: atom_id res chain seq x y z
N MET A 1 23.99 32.08 -58.84
CA MET A 1 23.42 30.73 -58.67
C MET A 1 23.99 29.97 -57.46
N VAL A 2 25.22 30.25 -57.03
CA VAL A 2 25.86 29.56 -55.89
C VAL A 2 25.43 30.09 -54.50
N GLN A 3 25.01 31.36 -54.42
CA GLN A 3 24.58 32.00 -53.16
C GLN A 3 23.22 31.54 -52.66
N SER A 4 22.28 31.26 -53.57
CA SER A 4 20.92 30.80 -53.23
C SER A 4 20.89 29.39 -52.63
N LEU A 5 21.82 28.51 -53.00
CA LEU A 5 21.91 27.15 -52.43
C LEU A 5 22.49 27.10 -51.01
N ARG A 6 23.32 28.09 -50.64
CA ARG A 6 23.86 28.14 -49.28
C ARG A 6 22.84 28.57 -48.22
N GLU A 7 21.93 29.50 -48.55
CA GLU A 7 20.91 29.95 -47.62
C GLU A 7 19.84 28.88 -47.36
N THR A 8 19.48 28.10 -48.39
CA THR A 8 18.50 27.03 -48.23
C THR A 8 19.00 25.86 -47.38
N LEU A 9 20.29 25.54 -47.45
CA LEU A 9 20.92 24.47 -46.64
C LEU A 9 21.13 24.89 -45.18
N TYR A 10 21.39 26.21 -44.92
CA TYR A 10 21.58 26.71 -43.58
C TYR A 10 20.25 26.75 -42.80
N ASP A 11 19.15 27.17 -43.44
CA ASP A 11 17.84 27.25 -42.82
C ASP A 11 17.23 25.86 -42.49
N SER A 12 17.51 24.85 -43.36
CA SER A 12 17.07 23.47 -43.13
C SER A 12 17.79 22.80 -41.95
N ASN A 13 19.09 23.03 -41.80
CA ASN A 13 19.87 22.43 -40.71
C ASN A 13 19.53 23.08 -39.36
N THR A 14 19.27 24.39 -39.32
CA THR A 14 18.91 25.09 -38.10
C THR A 14 17.52 24.66 -37.57
N LYS A 15 16.53 24.49 -38.47
CA LYS A 15 15.20 24.00 -38.11
C LYS A 15 15.18 22.55 -37.69
N MET A 16 16.09 21.73 -38.25
CA MET A 16 16.20 20.31 -37.85
C MET A 16 16.90 20.16 -36.49
N SER A 17 17.90 20.96 -36.19
CA SER A 17 18.59 20.98 -34.89
C SER A 17 17.66 21.47 -33.77
N PHE A 18 16.79 22.45 -34.01
CA PHE A 18 15.82 22.92 -33.03
C PHE A 18 14.74 21.87 -32.70
N LYS A 19 14.29 21.09 -33.68
CA LYS A 19 13.33 20.02 -33.50
C LYS A 19 13.89 18.84 -32.72
N ILE A 20 15.16 18.52 -32.90
CA ILE A 20 15.88 17.45 -32.17
C ILE A 20 16.13 17.89 -30.72
N ALA A 21 16.50 19.16 -30.48
CA ALA A 21 16.71 19.70 -29.15
C ALA A 21 15.41 19.78 -28.34
N ALA A 22 14.28 20.13 -28.98
CA ALA A 22 12.96 20.14 -28.32
C ALA A 22 12.46 18.72 -27.99
N ALA A 23 12.72 17.73 -28.84
CA ALA A 23 12.36 16.34 -28.57
C ALA A 23 13.24 15.73 -27.46
N ALA A 24 14.52 16.08 -27.35
CA ALA A 24 15.40 15.66 -26.28
C ALA A 24 15.04 16.32 -24.93
N ALA A 25 14.59 17.58 -24.93
CA ALA A 25 14.16 18.28 -23.71
C ALA A 25 12.83 17.74 -23.14
N LEU A 26 11.94 17.20 -23.99
CA LEU A 26 10.71 16.55 -23.49
C LEU A 26 10.97 15.13 -22.95
N ALA A 27 12.02 14.44 -23.41
CA ALA A 27 12.35 13.11 -22.93
C ALA A 27 12.97 13.10 -21.51
N THR A 28 13.51 14.23 -21.04
CA THR A 28 14.14 14.35 -19.71
C THR A 28 13.14 14.70 -18.59
N LEU A 29 11.87 14.94 -18.91
CA LEU A 29 10.81 15.24 -17.92
C LEU A 29 9.91 14.05 -17.58
N ALA A 30 10.18 12.86 -18.10
CA ALA A 30 9.63 11.64 -17.58
C ALA A 30 10.35 11.31 -16.26
N SER A 31 10.16 12.12 -15.23
CA SER A 31 10.37 11.70 -13.85
C SER A 31 9.52 10.46 -13.67
N THR A 32 10.12 9.29 -13.52
CA THR A 32 9.43 8.11 -13.03
C THR A 32 8.99 8.47 -11.62
N VAL A 33 7.78 9.03 -11.49
CA VAL A 33 7.16 9.17 -10.18
C VAL A 33 6.95 7.76 -9.69
N SER A 34 7.85 7.29 -8.83
CA SER A 34 7.62 6.06 -8.09
C SER A 34 6.36 6.29 -7.26
N ALA A 35 5.29 5.58 -7.59
CA ALA A 35 4.00 5.76 -6.93
C ALA A 35 3.97 5.17 -5.52
N HIS A 36 5.01 4.41 -5.12
CA HIS A 36 5.07 3.68 -3.86
C HIS A 36 6.53 3.50 -3.42
N GLY A 37 6.77 3.32 -2.11
CA GLY A 37 8.10 3.21 -1.53
C GLY A 37 8.42 1.84 -0.95
N HIS A 38 9.71 1.63 -0.68
CA HIS A 38 10.25 0.50 0.06
C HIS A 38 11.11 1.00 1.23
N LEU A 39 11.36 0.14 2.20
CA LEU A 39 12.38 0.43 3.21
C LEU A 39 13.77 0.43 2.57
N GLN A 40 14.36 1.62 2.47
CA GLN A 40 15.71 1.80 1.96
C GLN A 40 16.75 1.38 2.99
N SER A 41 16.52 1.73 4.25
CA SER A 41 17.43 1.41 5.35
C SER A 41 16.72 1.36 6.69
N ILE A 42 17.35 0.69 7.64
CA ILE A 42 16.90 0.53 9.02
C ILE A 42 18.02 0.98 9.95
N GLY A 43 17.73 1.92 10.85
CA GLY A 43 18.62 2.32 11.93
C GLY A 43 18.29 1.55 13.21
N ALA A 44 19.26 0.82 13.78
CA ALA A 44 19.11 0.11 15.05
C ALA A 44 20.41 0.13 15.83
N SER A 45 20.36 0.48 17.11
CA SER A 45 21.52 0.51 18.04
C SER A 45 22.75 1.24 17.45
N GLY A 46 22.53 2.39 16.80
CA GLY A 46 23.59 3.20 16.18
C GLY A 46 24.15 2.66 14.86
N THR A 47 23.65 1.54 14.36
CA THR A 47 24.04 0.93 13.08
C THR A 47 22.95 1.14 12.04
N THR A 48 23.34 1.41 10.80
CA THR A 48 22.42 1.47 9.66
C THR A 48 22.52 0.19 8.84
N TYR A 49 21.40 -0.50 8.67
CA TYR A 49 21.26 -1.71 7.87
C TYR A 49 20.57 -1.39 6.56
N ALA A 50 20.92 -2.08 5.49
CA ALA A 50 20.22 -1.96 4.21
C ALA A 50 18.83 -2.62 4.29
N GLY A 51 17.83 -1.98 3.71
CA GLY A 51 16.54 -2.57 3.44
C GLY A 51 16.57 -3.48 2.20
N PHE A 52 15.51 -4.26 2.00
CA PHE A 52 15.33 -5.00 0.76
C PHE A 52 14.63 -4.09 -0.25
N ASN A 53 15.19 -3.97 -1.44
CA ASN A 53 14.65 -3.12 -2.51
C ASN A 53 14.76 -3.81 -3.88
N ASN A 54 14.07 -3.25 -4.87
CA ASN A 54 13.96 -3.82 -6.21
C ASN A 54 15.32 -4.07 -6.90
N SER A 55 16.37 -3.30 -6.59
CA SER A 55 17.70 -3.50 -7.20
C SER A 55 18.31 -4.84 -6.80
N ILE A 56 18.00 -5.32 -5.60
CA ILE A 56 18.47 -6.61 -5.08
C ILE A 56 17.82 -7.78 -5.84
N LEU A 57 16.55 -7.63 -6.29
CA LEU A 57 15.88 -8.65 -7.10
C LEU A 57 16.63 -8.97 -8.40
N TYR A 58 17.24 -7.97 -8.99
CA TYR A 58 17.97 -8.07 -10.26
C TYR A 58 19.47 -8.37 -10.08
N SER A 59 19.94 -8.40 -8.83
CA SER A 59 21.35 -8.73 -8.54
C SER A 59 21.63 -10.24 -8.67
N ASN A 60 22.75 -10.60 -9.29
CA ASN A 60 23.23 -11.97 -9.35
C ASN A 60 23.65 -12.51 -7.98
N THR A 61 24.03 -11.63 -7.06
CA THR A 61 24.42 -11.97 -5.69
C THR A 61 23.51 -11.20 -4.74
N LYS A 62 22.70 -11.94 -3.99
CA LYS A 62 21.82 -11.35 -2.98
C LYS A 62 22.60 -11.24 -1.68
N PRO A 63 22.68 -10.05 -1.06
CA PRO A 63 23.32 -9.88 0.24
C PRO A 63 22.48 -10.56 1.34
N ASP A 64 23.13 -11.01 2.42
CA ASP A 64 22.44 -11.37 3.64
C ASP A 64 22.02 -10.07 4.35
N LEU A 65 20.74 -9.95 4.66
CA LEU A 65 20.10 -8.76 5.23
C LEU A 65 19.37 -9.11 6.52
N ILE A 66 19.07 -8.08 7.32
CA ILE A 66 18.07 -8.15 8.39
C ILE A 66 16.63 -7.97 7.82
N ALA A 67 16.50 -7.37 6.65
CA ALA A 67 15.23 -7.17 5.96
C ALA A 67 14.83 -8.42 5.18
N TRP A 68 13.54 -8.77 5.29
CA TRP A 68 12.96 -9.88 4.53
C TRP A 68 12.92 -9.53 3.04
N SER A 69 13.15 -10.53 2.21
CA SER A 69 13.01 -10.38 0.76
C SER A 69 11.53 -10.41 0.36
N ASP A 70 11.23 -9.80 -0.77
CA ASP A 70 9.95 -9.94 -1.46
C ASP A 70 10.16 -10.17 -2.97
N THR A 71 9.08 -10.31 -3.74
CA THR A 71 9.12 -10.50 -5.19
C THR A 71 8.54 -9.34 -5.97
N VAL A 72 8.31 -8.21 -5.30
CA VAL A 72 7.66 -7.01 -5.86
C VAL A 72 8.62 -6.26 -6.77
N LYS A 73 8.26 -6.14 -8.05
CA LYS A 73 9.11 -5.54 -9.09
C LYS A 73 8.73 -4.10 -9.45
N ASP A 74 7.55 -3.67 -9.04
CA ASP A 74 6.90 -2.43 -9.48
C ASP A 74 6.41 -1.55 -8.33
N ASN A 75 6.96 -1.74 -7.13
CA ASN A 75 6.49 -1.10 -5.90
C ASN A 75 5.00 -1.38 -5.63
N GLY A 76 4.53 -2.59 -5.94
CA GLY A 76 3.15 -3.02 -5.72
C GLY A 76 2.76 -3.09 -4.25
N TYR A 77 1.51 -3.40 -3.99
CA TYR A 77 0.90 -3.50 -2.66
C TYR A 77 0.17 -4.84 -2.49
N VAL A 78 -0.24 -5.12 -1.28
CA VAL A 78 -1.12 -6.24 -0.96
C VAL A 78 -2.52 -5.71 -0.64
N ALA A 79 -3.55 -6.27 -1.28
CA ALA A 79 -4.95 -5.92 -1.04
C ALA A 79 -5.83 -7.13 -0.71
N ASP A 80 -5.29 -8.34 -0.83
CA ASP A 80 -5.97 -9.58 -0.45
C ASP A 80 -5.63 -9.93 1.00
N TYR A 81 -6.55 -9.66 1.91
CA TYR A 81 -6.40 -9.89 3.34
C TYR A 81 -6.39 -11.36 3.74
N THR A 82 -6.75 -12.27 2.83
CA THR A 82 -6.68 -13.73 3.04
C THR A 82 -5.36 -14.33 2.55
N SER A 83 -4.57 -13.55 1.79
CA SER A 83 -3.29 -13.99 1.26
C SER A 83 -2.20 -14.01 2.34
N PRO A 84 -1.31 -15.01 2.35
CA PRO A 84 -0.10 -15.00 3.17
C PRO A 84 0.87 -13.86 2.81
N ASP A 85 0.67 -13.17 1.69
CA ASP A 85 1.42 -11.98 1.31
C ASP A 85 1.16 -10.79 2.26
N MET A 86 0.02 -10.78 2.95
CA MET A 86 -0.31 -9.78 3.97
C MET A 86 0.68 -9.80 5.15
N ILE A 87 1.40 -10.89 5.35
CA ILE A 87 2.33 -11.03 6.49
C ILE A 87 3.53 -10.08 6.33
N CYS A 88 4.32 -10.25 5.25
CA CYS A 88 5.57 -9.51 5.02
C CYS A 88 5.77 -9.10 3.55
N HIS A 89 4.72 -8.89 2.80
CA HIS A 89 4.66 -8.60 1.37
C HIS A 89 4.64 -9.83 0.46
N ALA A 90 4.40 -9.60 -0.84
CA ALA A 90 4.24 -10.63 -1.85
C ALA A 90 5.48 -11.53 -1.98
N GLY A 91 5.27 -12.83 -1.80
CA GLY A 91 6.33 -13.82 -1.93
C GLY A 91 7.47 -13.66 -0.92
N ALA A 92 7.22 -13.04 0.25
CA ALA A 92 8.24 -12.75 1.24
C ALA A 92 8.98 -14.00 1.73
N GLY A 93 10.32 -13.85 1.80
CA GLY A 93 11.24 -14.83 2.36
C GLY A 93 12.02 -14.27 3.55
N ASN A 94 12.28 -15.13 4.53
CA ASN A 94 12.92 -14.75 5.78
C ASN A 94 14.30 -14.11 5.56
N ALA A 95 14.62 -13.11 6.37
CA ALA A 95 15.95 -12.53 6.45
C ALA A 95 16.95 -13.49 7.10
N LYS A 96 18.21 -13.39 6.73
CA LYS A 96 19.30 -14.23 7.23
C LYS A 96 19.96 -13.70 8.49
N LEU A 97 19.92 -12.39 8.69
CA LEU A 97 20.57 -11.69 9.80
C LEU A 97 19.51 -11.08 10.71
N SER A 98 19.90 -10.77 11.95
CA SER A 98 19.09 -10.02 12.92
C SER A 98 19.87 -8.82 13.44
N ALA A 99 19.19 -7.67 13.61
CA ALA A 99 19.79 -6.50 14.25
C ALA A 99 19.63 -6.59 15.77
N PRO A 100 20.71 -6.42 16.57
CA PRO A 100 20.57 -6.33 18.02
C PRO A 100 19.94 -4.99 18.41
N VAL A 101 18.95 -5.03 19.32
CA VAL A 101 18.30 -3.84 19.88
C VAL A 101 18.04 -4.05 21.37
N ASN A 102 18.08 -2.98 22.18
CA ASN A 102 17.68 -3.09 23.58
C ASN A 102 16.19 -2.71 23.72
N GLY A 103 15.52 -3.33 24.68
CA GLY A 103 14.21 -2.86 25.11
C GLY A 103 14.31 -1.40 25.56
N GLY A 104 13.39 -0.56 25.11
CA GLY A 104 13.41 0.88 25.32
C GLY A 104 14.11 1.70 24.25
N ASP A 105 14.99 1.11 23.42
CA ASP A 105 15.61 1.78 22.28
C ASP A 105 14.61 1.94 21.13
N SER A 106 14.93 2.81 20.18
CA SER A 106 14.13 3.01 18.97
C SER A 106 14.80 2.41 17.74
N ILE A 107 13.99 1.85 16.86
CA ILE A 107 14.34 1.48 15.49
C ILE A 107 13.83 2.57 14.55
N SER A 108 14.67 3.01 13.60
CA SER A 108 14.31 3.95 12.56
C SER A 108 14.03 3.21 11.25
N PHE A 109 12.82 3.30 10.73
CA PHE A 109 12.45 2.79 9.41
C PHE A 109 12.54 3.94 8.40
N ASN A 110 13.45 3.83 7.43
CA ASN A 110 13.67 4.87 6.43
C ASN A 110 13.20 4.37 5.06
N TRP A 111 12.13 4.99 4.56
CA TRP A 111 11.57 4.72 3.24
C TRP A 111 12.33 5.51 2.16
N ASP A 112 12.36 5.02 0.94
CA ASP A 112 12.98 5.71 -0.19
C ASP A 112 12.09 6.87 -0.71
N THR A 113 10.77 6.69 -0.67
CA THR A 113 9.78 7.68 -1.11
C THR A 113 8.39 7.33 -0.58
N TRP A 114 7.47 8.29 -0.61
CA TRP A 114 6.04 8.08 -0.41
C TRP A 114 5.23 9.20 -1.09
N PRO A 115 4.17 8.89 -1.87
CA PRO A 115 3.38 9.92 -2.54
C PRO A 115 2.45 10.64 -1.55
N THR A 116 2.35 11.95 -1.65
CA THR A 116 1.46 12.76 -0.79
C THR A 116 -0.03 12.44 -0.96
N SER A 117 -0.42 11.87 -2.09
CA SER A 117 -1.80 11.42 -2.35
C SER A 117 -2.17 10.13 -1.60
N HIS A 118 -1.20 9.38 -1.09
CA HIS A 118 -1.40 8.08 -0.45
C HIS A 118 -1.51 8.24 1.07
N LYS A 119 -2.52 9.03 1.50
CA LYS A 119 -2.81 9.26 2.92
C LYS A 119 -3.21 7.98 3.63
N GLY A 120 -2.75 7.83 4.89
CA GLY A 120 -3.12 6.70 5.72
C GLY A 120 -2.25 6.49 6.94
N PRO A 121 -2.53 5.42 7.73
CA PRO A 121 -1.81 5.11 8.95
C PRO A 121 -0.44 4.50 8.67
N VAL A 122 0.45 4.65 9.67
CA VAL A 122 1.70 3.91 9.82
C VAL A 122 1.57 3.02 11.05
N ILE A 123 1.86 1.73 10.91
CA ILE A 123 1.65 0.72 11.96
C ILE A 123 2.88 -0.18 12.06
N THR A 124 3.24 -0.57 13.28
CA THR A 124 4.33 -1.52 13.52
C THR A 124 3.91 -2.60 14.51
N TYR A 125 4.24 -3.84 14.17
CA TYR A 125 4.00 -5.03 14.96
C TYR A 125 5.30 -5.73 15.29
N LEU A 126 5.31 -6.52 16.36
CA LEU A 126 6.32 -7.53 16.62
C LEU A 126 5.69 -8.91 16.67
N ALA A 127 6.47 -9.92 16.27
CA ALA A 127 6.15 -11.33 16.50
C ALA A 127 7.40 -12.04 17.02
N LYS A 128 7.27 -12.76 18.14
CA LYS A 128 8.37 -13.54 18.72
C LYS A 128 8.62 -14.78 17.86
N CYS A 129 9.88 -15.07 17.56
CA CYS A 129 10.30 -16.28 16.88
C CYS A 129 10.60 -17.40 17.92
N ASP A 130 10.23 -18.62 17.57
CA ASP A 130 10.67 -19.81 18.30
C ASP A 130 12.06 -20.23 17.79
N GLY A 131 13.10 -19.65 18.36
CA GLY A 131 14.48 -19.80 17.91
C GLY A 131 14.95 -18.67 16.98
N ASP A 132 15.68 -19.00 15.91
CA ASP A 132 16.14 -18.01 14.93
C ASP A 132 15.02 -17.61 13.98
N CYS A 133 14.84 -16.29 13.78
CA CYS A 133 13.85 -15.78 12.83
C CYS A 133 14.16 -16.13 11.37
N ALA A 134 15.40 -16.47 11.05
CA ALA A 134 15.77 -16.95 9.72
C ALA A 134 15.07 -18.27 9.35
N ASP A 135 14.72 -19.08 10.35
CA ASP A 135 14.08 -20.40 10.20
C ASP A 135 12.59 -20.38 10.57
N ALA A 136 12.04 -19.21 10.96
CA ALA A 136 10.67 -19.11 11.43
C ALA A 136 9.66 -19.44 10.32
N ASP A 137 8.63 -20.23 10.65
CA ASP A 137 7.44 -20.32 9.80
C ASP A 137 6.61 -19.05 9.90
N LYS A 138 6.65 -18.24 8.85
CA LYS A 138 5.95 -16.95 8.81
C LYS A 138 4.44 -17.07 9.05
N ALA A 139 3.83 -18.19 8.69
CA ALA A 139 2.39 -18.37 8.87
C ALA A 139 2.00 -18.60 10.34
N SER A 140 2.93 -19.09 11.16
CA SER A 140 2.71 -19.35 12.59
C SER A 140 3.03 -18.12 13.48
N LEU A 141 3.71 -17.11 12.94
CA LEU A 141 4.07 -15.90 13.70
C LEU A 141 2.83 -15.18 14.20
N LYS A 142 2.85 -14.82 15.49
CA LYS A 142 1.76 -14.10 16.16
C LYS A 142 2.16 -12.65 16.42
N TRP A 143 1.42 -11.76 15.82
CA TRP A 143 1.72 -10.33 15.76
C TRP A 143 0.98 -9.55 16.83
N PHE A 144 1.68 -8.75 17.60
CA PHE A 144 1.13 -7.76 18.51
C PHE A 144 1.60 -6.36 18.10
N LYS A 145 0.71 -5.39 18.18
CA LYS A 145 0.95 -4.01 17.73
C LYS A 145 1.72 -3.23 18.76
N ILE A 146 2.85 -2.63 18.37
CA ILE A 146 3.69 -1.83 19.25
C ILE A 146 3.67 -0.34 18.93
N ASP A 147 3.30 0.03 17.70
CA ASP A 147 3.17 1.41 17.27
C ASP A 147 2.06 1.54 16.24
N ALA A 148 1.28 2.62 16.32
CA ALA A 148 0.24 2.91 15.34
C ALA A 148 -0.18 4.37 15.40
N THR A 149 -0.11 5.04 14.27
CA THR A 149 -0.57 6.42 14.12
C THR A 149 -1.43 6.54 12.87
N GLY A 150 -2.61 7.14 13.01
CA GLY A 150 -3.55 7.43 11.93
C GLY A 150 -3.53 8.91 11.58
N ILE A 151 -4.60 9.66 11.95
CA ILE A 151 -4.68 11.11 11.81
C ILE A 151 -3.86 11.75 12.93
N VAL A 152 -2.89 12.58 12.55
CA VAL A 152 -2.03 13.32 13.48
C VAL A 152 -2.70 14.63 13.92
N SER A 153 -3.39 15.30 12.99
CA SER A 153 -4.12 16.54 13.26
C SER A 153 -5.16 16.82 12.18
N GLY A 154 -6.22 17.56 12.54
CA GLY A 154 -7.32 17.89 11.62
C GLY A 154 -8.23 16.71 11.34
N ASP A 155 -8.74 16.61 10.13
CA ASP A 155 -9.69 15.59 9.69
C ASP A 155 -9.11 14.64 8.62
N SER A 156 -9.89 13.64 8.24
CA SER A 156 -9.46 12.59 7.30
C SER A 156 -9.15 13.13 5.90
N ASN A 157 -9.82 14.20 5.46
CA ASN A 157 -9.68 14.75 4.11
C ASN A 157 -8.55 15.77 4.01
N THR A 158 -8.61 16.80 4.87
CA THR A 158 -7.68 17.96 4.81
C THR A 158 -6.59 17.92 5.86
N GLY A 159 -6.73 17.05 6.86
CA GLY A 159 -5.79 16.93 7.97
C GLY A 159 -4.48 16.23 7.59
N THR A 160 -3.63 16.10 8.60
CA THR A 160 -2.31 15.47 8.49
C THR A 160 -2.41 14.01 8.94
N TRP A 161 -2.08 13.09 8.07
CA TRP A 161 -1.98 11.68 8.39
C TRP A 161 -0.55 11.27 8.81
N ALA A 162 -0.40 10.08 9.38
CA ALA A 162 0.91 9.53 9.70
C ALA A 162 1.82 9.45 8.47
N SER A 163 1.27 9.10 7.30
CA SER A 163 2.00 9.12 6.04
C SER A 163 2.48 10.52 5.62
N ASP A 164 1.70 11.57 5.89
CA ASP A 164 2.13 12.96 5.64
C ASP A 164 3.26 13.35 6.60
N LYS A 165 3.16 12.92 7.89
CA LYS A 165 4.22 13.12 8.87
C LYS A 165 5.50 12.40 8.47
N LEU A 166 5.42 11.14 8.03
CA LEU A 166 6.57 10.38 7.53
C LEU A 166 7.27 11.13 6.37
N ILE A 167 6.52 11.70 5.42
CA ILE A 167 7.08 12.52 4.33
C ILE A 167 7.78 13.76 4.90
N SER A 168 7.15 14.48 5.82
CA SER A 168 7.72 15.71 6.40
C SER A 168 8.98 15.45 7.22
N ASP A 169 9.09 14.27 7.80
CA ASP A 169 10.26 13.81 8.58
C ASP A 169 11.36 13.17 7.70
N GLY A 170 11.30 13.41 6.38
CA GLY A 170 12.29 12.90 5.43
C GLY A 170 12.16 11.41 5.18
N PHE A 171 10.94 10.90 5.15
CA PHE A 171 10.58 9.49 4.96
C PHE A 171 11.03 8.56 6.09
N LYS A 172 11.21 9.12 7.28
CA LYS A 172 11.67 8.41 8.47
C LYS A 172 10.52 8.19 9.46
N TRP A 173 10.49 6.98 10.06
CA TRP A 173 9.58 6.64 11.15
C TRP A 173 10.33 5.94 12.27
N ASP A 174 10.33 6.51 13.47
CA ASP A 174 10.99 5.97 14.64
C ASP A 174 9.98 5.19 15.51
N VAL A 175 10.32 3.95 15.85
CA VAL A 175 9.46 3.07 16.65
C VAL A 175 10.22 2.63 17.90
N LYS A 176 9.66 2.89 19.07
CA LYS A 176 10.23 2.43 20.33
C LYS A 176 9.93 0.96 20.57
N ILE A 177 10.96 0.17 20.82
CA ILE A 177 10.80 -1.23 21.24
C ILE A 177 10.39 -1.26 22.72
N PRO A 178 9.28 -1.95 23.08
CA PRO A 178 8.87 -2.03 24.47
C PRO A 178 9.96 -2.66 25.34
N ASP A 179 10.22 -2.08 26.50
CA ASP A 179 11.21 -2.58 27.46
C ASP A 179 10.65 -3.66 28.39
N THR A 180 9.35 -3.90 28.32
CA THR A 180 8.65 -4.90 29.13
C THR A 180 8.59 -6.28 28.48
N ILE A 181 8.80 -6.39 27.16
CA ILE A 181 8.77 -7.68 26.46
C ILE A 181 9.99 -8.54 26.79
N ALA A 182 9.82 -9.86 26.76
CA ALA A 182 10.90 -10.81 27.00
C ALA A 182 12.05 -10.67 25.99
N SER A 183 13.29 -10.90 26.42
CA SER A 183 14.42 -11.03 25.51
C SER A 183 14.19 -12.16 24.51
N GLY A 184 14.74 -12.03 23.31
CA GLY A 184 14.65 -13.04 22.26
C GLY A 184 14.67 -12.49 20.85
N ASN A 185 14.44 -13.38 19.90
CA ASN A 185 14.37 -13.05 18.48
C ASN A 185 12.93 -12.67 18.10
N TYR A 186 12.80 -11.59 17.33
CA TYR A 186 11.51 -11.09 16.87
C TYR A 186 11.59 -10.71 15.39
N VAL A 187 10.48 -10.84 14.70
CA VAL A 187 10.26 -10.14 13.44
C VAL A 187 9.51 -8.85 13.75
N ALA A 188 10.02 -7.71 13.29
CA ALA A 188 9.29 -6.45 13.27
C ALA A 188 8.66 -6.28 11.89
N ARG A 189 7.34 -6.06 11.85
CA ARG A 189 6.53 -5.80 10.67
C ARG A 189 6.10 -4.34 10.71
N HIS A 190 6.65 -3.55 9.81
CA HIS A 190 6.34 -2.13 9.65
C HIS A 190 5.57 -1.92 8.36
N GLU A 191 4.48 -1.17 8.40
CA GLU A 191 3.66 -0.95 7.21
C GLU A 191 3.06 0.44 7.12
N ILE A 192 2.81 0.87 5.90
CA ILE A 192 1.91 1.98 5.59
C ILE A 192 0.69 1.40 4.88
N ILE A 193 -0.52 1.86 5.24
CA ILE A 193 -1.74 1.51 4.53
C ILE A 193 -2.24 2.75 3.80
N ALA A 194 -2.20 2.74 2.46
CA ALA A 194 -2.71 3.85 1.67
C ALA A 194 -4.23 3.74 1.48
N LEU A 195 -4.96 4.79 1.88
CA LEU A 195 -6.43 4.80 1.96
C LEU A 195 -7.10 5.60 0.83
N HIS A 196 -6.34 6.12 -0.14
CA HIS A 196 -6.88 6.96 -1.21
C HIS A 196 -7.95 6.30 -2.09
N SER A 197 -8.01 4.97 -2.12
CA SER A 197 -9.02 4.17 -2.83
C SER A 197 -9.85 3.29 -1.89
N ALA A 198 -9.73 3.47 -0.58
CA ALA A 198 -10.34 2.63 0.46
C ALA A 198 -11.87 2.75 0.59
N ASN A 199 -12.48 3.66 -0.18
CA ASN A 199 -13.94 3.75 -0.36
C ASN A 199 -14.53 2.58 -1.17
N ASN A 200 -13.68 1.70 -1.70
CA ASN A 200 -14.07 0.45 -2.33
C ASN A 200 -13.54 -0.74 -1.53
N VAL A 201 -14.27 -1.84 -1.49
CA VAL A 201 -13.79 -3.08 -0.87
C VAL A 201 -12.54 -3.56 -1.62
N GLY A 202 -11.45 -3.84 -0.90
CA GLY A 202 -10.15 -4.16 -1.49
C GLY A 202 -9.40 -2.95 -2.06
N GLY A 203 -9.87 -1.72 -1.83
CA GLY A 203 -9.23 -0.50 -2.31
C GLY A 203 -8.13 0.05 -1.39
N ALA A 204 -8.09 -0.34 -0.13
CA ALA A 204 -6.95 -0.04 0.74
C ALA A 204 -5.72 -0.84 0.29
N GLN A 205 -4.55 -0.20 0.32
CA GLN A 205 -3.30 -0.75 -0.20
C GLN A 205 -2.30 -0.90 0.94
N ASN A 206 -1.94 -2.14 1.27
CA ASN A 206 -1.00 -2.45 2.36
C ASN A 206 0.42 -2.63 1.82
N TYR A 207 1.39 -2.02 2.51
CA TYR A 207 2.82 -2.06 2.18
C TYR A 207 3.62 -2.60 3.36
N PRO A 208 3.44 -3.88 3.74
CA PRO A 208 4.16 -4.47 4.87
C PRO A 208 5.62 -4.74 4.53
N GLN A 209 6.52 -4.39 5.45
CA GLN A 209 7.96 -4.63 5.35
C GLN A 209 8.43 -5.29 6.65
N CYS A 210 9.13 -6.40 6.57
CA CYS A 210 9.59 -7.16 7.74
C CYS A 210 11.10 -7.11 7.90
N ILE A 211 11.56 -7.07 9.16
CA ILE A 211 12.97 -7.19 9.54
C ILE A 211 13.12 -8.11 10.72
N ASN A 212 14.24 -8.82 10.84
CA ASN A 212 14.60 -9.57 12.03
C ASN A 212 15.38 -8.71 13.02
N ILE A 213 15.01 -8.81 14.29
CA ILE A 213 15.71 -8.16 15.41
C ILE A 213 15.96 -9.15 16.55
N GLU A 214 17.06 -8.95 17.26
CA GLU A 214 17.36 -9.62 18.54
C GLU A 214 17.15 -8.62 19.68
N VAL A 215 16.08 -8.79 20.45
CA VAL A 215 15.75 -7.90 21.58
C VAL A 215 16.48 -8.34 22.83
N LYS A 216 17.21 -7.40 23.44
CA LYS A 216 17.82 -7.54 24.77
C LYS A 216 17.05 -6.69 25.77
N SER A 217 16.29 -7.32 26.64
CA SER A 217 15.43 -6.66 27.60
C SER A 217 15.49 -7.36 28.95
N SER A 218 15.15 -6.64 30.01
CA SER A 218 14.89 -7.23 31.34
C SER A 218 13.42 -7.57 31.56
N GLY A 219 12.56 -7.26 30.57
CA GLY A 219 11.14 -7.56 30.59
C GLY A 219 10.86 -9.06 30.44
N SER A 220 9.65 -9.45 30.75
CA SER A 220 9.19 -10.84 30.70
C SER A 220 7.84 -11.02 30.00
N ASP A 221 7.29 -9.95 29.45
CA ASP A 221 6.00 -10.03 28.78
C ASP A 221 6.10 -10.80 27.46
N GLU A 222 5.16 -11.69 27.23
CA GLU A 222 4.98 -12.44 25.99
C GLU A 222 3.55 -12.23 25.48
N PRO A 223 3.28 -11.10 24.77
CA PRO A 223 1.96 -10.84 24.23
C PRO A 223 1.49 -11.94 23.26
N GLU A 224 0.24 -12.36 23.38
CA GLU A 224 -0.28 -13.47 22.57
C GLU A 224 -0.25 -13.19 21.07
N GLY A 225 -0.61 -12.00 20.63
CA GLY A 225 -0.69 -11.63 19.23
C GLY A 225 -1.70 -12.45 18.42
N VAL A 226 -1.81 -12.13 17.13
CA VAL A 226 -2.68 -12.83 16.15
C VAL A 226 -1.85 -13.24 14.94
N VAL A 227 -2.25 -14.30 14.24
CA VAL A 227 -1.57 -14.73 13.01
C VAL A 227 -1.72 -13.67 11.90
N GLY A 228 -0.74 -13.57 11.02
CA GLY A 228 -0.63 -12.45 10.07
C GLY A 228 -1.79 -12.35 9.08
N THR A 229 -2.44 -13.47 8.73
CA THR A 229 -3.63 -13.50 7.87
C THR A 229 -4.93 -13.14 8.59
N GLU A 230 -4.88 -12.93 9.91
CA GLU A 230 -6.00 -12.49 10.74
C GLU A 230 -5.83 -11.05 11.27
N LEU A 231 -4.75 -10.35 10.88
CA LEU A 231 -4.51 -8.96 11.28
C LEU A 231 -5.63 -8.02 10.85
N TYR A 232 -6.19 -8.25 9.66
CA TYR A 232 -7.19 -7.38 9.04
C TYR A 232 -8.23 -8.18 8.29
N THR A 233 -9.39 -7.57 8.11
CA THR A 233 -10.40 -8.00 7.16
C THR A 233 -10.71 -6.89 6.16
N ALA A 234 -11.20 -7.25 4.98
CA ALA A 234 -11.60 -6.28 3.96
C ALA A 234 -12.77 -5.36 4.40
N GLN A 235 -13.42 -5.67 5.52
CA GLN A 235 -14.57 -4.94 6.06
C GLN A 235 -14.25 -4.17 7.34
N ASP A 236 -13.01 -4.20 7.83
CA ASP A 236 -12.62 -3.42 8.99
C ASP A 236 -12.84 -1.92 8.71
N LYS A 237 -13.37 -1.20 9.69
CA LYS A 237 -13.71 0.23 9.54
C LYS A 237 -12.51 1.10 9.17
N GLY A 238 -11.29 0.70 9.55
CA GLY A 238 -10.07 1.38 9.14
C GLY A 238 -9.52 0.92 7.79
N ILE A 239 -10.10 -0.12 7.16
CA ILE A 239 -9.70 -0.66 5.86
C ILE A 239 -10.71 -0.26 4.77
N TYR A 240 -12.01 -0.47 5.02
CA TYR A 240 -13.07 -0.02 4.13
C TYR A 240 -13.61 1.31 4.65
N VAL A 241 -13.06 2.41 4.16
CA VAL A 241 -13.33 3.75 4.68
C VAL A 241 -13.21 4.80 3.57
N ASN A 242 -14.14 5.77 3.55
CA ASN A 242 -14.03 6.93 2.69
C ASN A 242 -13.36 8.07 3.47
N ILE A 243 -12.09 8.35 3.18
CA ILE A 243 -11.33 9.42 3.84
C ILE A 243 -11.68 10.84 3.34
N TYR A 244 -12.49 10.96 2.29
CA TYR A 244 -12.80 12.23 1.65
C TYR A 244 -14.12 12.84 2.14
N TYR A 245 -15.18 12.03 2.22
CA TYR A 245 -16.49 12.52 2.60
C TYR A 245 -17.40 11.41 3.17
N PRO A 246 -18.14 11.68 4.30
CA PRO A 246 -17.94 12.84 5.18
C PRO A 246 -16.58 12.75 5.88
N PRO A 247 -15.90 13.89 6.14
CA PRO A 247 -14.64 13.88 6.87
C PRO A 247 -14.86 13.48 8.35
N PHE A 248 -13.86 12.87 8.96
CA PHE A 248 -13.84 12.44 10.35
C PHE A 248 -12.50 12.79 11.00
N GLU A 249 -12.47 13.03 12.32
CA GLU A 249 -11.28 13.42 13.07
C GLU A 249 -10.59 12.21 13.76
N GLN A 250 -11.34 11.13 13.98
CA GLN A 250 -10.83 9.93 14.63
C GLN A 250 -10.85 8.76 13.64
N TYR A 251 -9.71 8.11 13.51
CA TYR A 251 -9.53 6.96 12.63
C TYR A 251 -9.62 5.65 13.42
N ASP A 252 -10.48 4.76 12.98
CA ASP A 252 -10.59 3.41 13.53
C ASP A 252 -9.37 2.58 13.11
N MET A 253 -8.34 2.54 13.98
CA MET A 253 -7.09 1.83 13.69
C MET A 253 -7.34 0.33 13.51
N PRO A 254 -7.04 -0.27 12.34
CA PRO A 254 -7.28 -1.69 12.09
C PRO A 254 -6.30 -2.59 12.85
N GLY A 255 -6.66 -3.86 12.97
CA GLY A 255 -5.84 -4.88 13.63
C GLY A 255 -6.01 -4.90 15.15
N PRO A 256 -5.22 -5.73 15.87
CA PRO A 256 -5.32 -5.86 17.31
C PRO A 256 -5.01 -4.54 18.03
N ALA A 257 -5.44 -4.43 19.29
CA ALA A 257 -5.16 -3.25 20.11
C ALA A 257 -3.66 -3.03 20.29
N LEU A 258 -3.28 -1.76 20.54
CA LEU A 258 -1.91 -1.40 20.83
C LEU A 258 -1.46 -2.06 22.15
N TYR A 259 -0.31 -2.71 22.13
CA TYR A 259 0.34 -3.24 23.32
C TYR A 259 0.88 -2.07 24.17
N THR A 260 0.47 -2.02 25.41
CA THR A 260 0.81 -0.93 26.35
C THR A 260 1.73 -1.35 27.50
N GLY A 261 2.19 -2.62 27.51
CA GLY A 261 2.99 -3.19 28.58
C GLY A 261 2.15 -3.78 29.72
N GLY A 262 2.75 -4.73 30.45
CA GLY A 262 2.12 -5.43 31.57
C GLY A 262 1.46 -6.74 31.15
N SER A 263 1.62 -7.79 32.01
CA SER A 263 0.94 -9.07 31.88
C SER A 263 -0.55 -8.92 32.21
N GLY A 264 -1.29 -8.29 31.35
CA GLY A 264 -2.71 -8.03 31.57
C GLY A 264 -3.54 -8.14 30.32
N SER A 265 -4.26 -9.24 30.22
CA SER A 265 -5.47 -9.46 29.43
C SER A 265 -5.42 -8.99 27.98
N ALA A 266 -5.50 -9.94 27.06
CA ALA A 266 -5.94 -9.67 25.69
C ALA A 266 -7.13 -8.68 25.75
N PRO A 267 -7.08 -7.55 25.01
CA PRO A 267 -8.26 -6.75 24.84
C PRO A 267 -9.29 -7.65 24.19
N ALA A 268 -10.45 -7.79 24.84
CA ALA A 268 -11.57 -8.47 24.27
C ALA A 268 -11.79 -7.92 22.87
N SER A 269 -11.56 -8.77 21.86
CA SER A 269 -12.12 -8.55 20.55
C SER A 269 -13.58 -8.18 20.77
N SER A 270 -13.98 -6.97 20.42
CA SER A 270 -15.37 -6.59 20.34
C SER A 270 -15.98 -7.33 19.14
N ALA A 271 -16.09 -8.65 19.29
CA ALA A 271 -17.07 -9.42 18.57
C ALA A 271 -18.40 -8.82 18.99
N ALA A 272 -19.02 -8.07 18.10
CA ALA A 272 -20.39 -7.63 18.25
C ALA A 272 -21.22 -8.88 18.59
N ALA A 273 -21.64 -8.98 19.85
CA ALA A 273 -22.59 -9.98 20.26
C ALA A 273 -23.85 -9.73 19.41
N SER A 274 -24.02 -10.59 18.40
CA SER A 274 -25.28 -10.72 17.68
C SER A 274 -26.29 -11.26 18.69
N SER A 275 -27.00 -10.37 19.37
CA SER A 275 -28.21 -10.69 20.05
C SER A 275 -29.26 -11.01 18.98
N ALA A 276 -29.53 -12.28 18.79
CA ALA A 276 -30.64 -12.75 17.99
C ALA A 276 -31.94 -12.18 18.60
N PRO A 277 -32.79 -11.50 17.81
CA PRO A 277 -34.13 -11.19 18.27
C PRO A 277 -35.00 -12.46 18.24
N ALA A 278 -35.65 -12.71 19.36
CA ALA A 278 -36.67 -13.76 19.49
C ALA A 278 -37.76 -13.57 18.44
N SER A 279 -38.07 -14.68 17.76
CA SER A 279 -39.21 -14.86 16.89
C SER A 279 -40.51 -14.44 17.54
N SER A 280 -41.26 -13.52 16.95
CA SER A 280 -42.69 -13.45 17.06
C SER A 280 -43.31 -13.38 15.69
N ALA A 281 -44.26 -14.30 15.48
CA ALA A 281 -44.89 -14.63 14.22
C ALA A 281 -45.93 -13.60 13.75
N ALA A 282 -46.12 -13.64 12.42
CA ALA A 282 -47.34 -13.39 11.65
C ALA A 282 -47.80 -11.95 11.40
N ALA A 283 -47.71 -11.53 10.15
CA ALA A 283 -48.88 -11.16 9.35
C ALA A 283 -48.49 -11.07 7.86
N SER A 284 -49.11 -11.90 7.05
CA SER A 284 -49.12 -11.86 5.59
C SER A 284 -49.77 -10.57 5.09
N SER A 285 -49.11 -9.83 4.21
CA SER A 285 -49.83 -8.98 3.26
C SER A 285 -49.14 -9.10 1.91
N THR A 286 -49.88 -9.65 0.98
CA THR A 286 -49.60 -9.74 -0.44
C THR A 286 -49.58 -8.35 -1.07
N TYR A 287 -48.43 -7.95 -1.62
CA TYR A 287 -48.38 -6.83 -2.57
C TYR A 287 -47.72 -7.30 -3.86
N ALA A 288 -48.45 -7.07 -4.94
CA ALA A 288 -48.12 -7.46 -6.30
C ALA A 288 -46.90 -6.70 -6.81
N ALA A 289 -46.03 -7.41 -7.52
CA ALA A 289 -44.90 -6.84 -8.24
C ALA A 289 -45.39 -6.07 -9.48
N PRO A 290 -44.88 -4.88 -9.77
CA PRO A 290 -45.03 -4.30 -11.11
C PRO A 290 -43.96 -4.87 -12.05
N ALA A 291 -44.39 -5.14 -13.26
CA ALA A 291 -43.65 -5.73 -14.36
C ALA A 291 -42.39 -4.92 -14.74
N SER A 292 -41.29 -5.61 -14.93
CA SER A 292 -40.06 -5.11 -15.53
C SER A 292 -40.33 -4.75 -17.01
N SER A 293 -40.20 -3.48 -17.36
CA SER A 293 -39.95 -3.07 -18.72
C SER A 293 -38.43 -2.91 -18.92
N SER A 294 -37.84 -3.84 -19.65
CA SER A 294 -36.47 -3.74 -20.16
C SER A 294 -36.44 -2.64 -21.24
N ALA A 295 -35.83 -1.51 -20.90
CA ALA A 295 -35.38 -0.55 -21.87
C ALA A 295 -33.86 -0.73 -22.05
N GLU A 296 -33.51 -1.29 -23.18
CA GLU A 296 -32.14 -1.39 -23.68
C GLU A 296 -31.70 0.02 -24.09
N ALA A 297 -30.95 0.70 -23.21
CA ALA A 297 -30.31 1.97 -23.53
C ALA A 297 -28.92 1.70 -24.08
N THR A 298 -28.80 1.57 -25.40
CA THR A 298 -27.53 1.73 -26.11
C THR A 298 -27.16 3.20 -26.13
N SER A 299 -26.56 3.73 -25.05
CA SER A 299 -25.89 5.02 -25.09
C SER A 299 -24.47 4.81 -25.58
N GLY A 300 -24.28 5.05 -26.90
CA GLY A 300 -22.93 5.16 -27.47
C GLY A 300 -22.24 6.39 -26.89
N VAL A 301 -21.23 6.15 -26.07
CA VAL A 301 -20.34 7.21 -25.56
C VAL A 301 -19.59 7.78 -26.77
N ALA A 302 -19.77 9.07 -27.08
CA ALA A 302 -19.10 9.73 -28.18
C ALA A 302 -17.60 9.83 -27.95
N LYS A 303 -16.80 9.56 -28.99
CA LYS A 303 -15.32 9.64 -28.90
C LYS A 303 -14.88 11.08 -28.65
N PRO A 304 -14.21 11.40 -27.53
CA PRO A 304 -13.71 12.75 -27.28
C PRO A 304 -12.55 13.10 -28.19
N THR A 305 -12.42 14.39 -28.53
CA THR A 305 -11.31 14.91 -29.31
C THR A 305 -10.01 14.85 -28.51
N LYS A 306 -8.88 14.71 -29.20
CA LYS A 306 -7.56 14.42 -28.64
C LYS A 306 -6.94 15.51 -27.74
N ALA A 307 -7.57 16.66 -27.62
CA ALA A 307 -7.21 17.76 -26.73
C ALA A 307 -8.46 18.33 -26.09
N LEU A 308 -8.40 18.62 -24.81
CA LEU A 308 -9.47 19.32 -24.09
C LEU A 308 -9.47 20.79 -24.55
N PRO A 309 -10.59 21.31 -25.09
CA PRO A 309 -10.71 22.72 -25.48
C PRO A 309 -10.66 23.64 -24.26
N GLU A 310 -10.24 24.89 -24.45
CA GLU A 310 -10.42 25.92 -23.42
C GLU A 310 -11.91 26.07 -23.10
N GLY A 311 -12.25 25.98 -21.79
CA GLY A 311 -13.65 26.03 -21.32
C GLY A 311 -14.29 24.66 -21.06
N THR A 312 -13.53 23.56 -21.12
CA THR A 312 -14.01 22.20 -20.80
C THR A 312 -14.60 22.15 -19.38
N THR A 313 -15.86 21.69 -19.29
CA THR A 313 -16.52 21.51 -17.99
C THR A 313 -16.09 20.22 -17.29
N LEU A 314 -16.42 20.09 -16.00
CA LEU A 314 -16.17 18.86 -15.26
C LEU A 314 -16.92 17.66 -15.85
N GLU A 315 -18.13 17.87 -16.40
CA GLU A 315 -18.91 16.84 -17.09
C GLU A 315 -18.24 16.37 -18.37
N ASP A 316 -17.66 17.28 -19.15
CA ASP A 316 -16.91 16.92 -20.36
C ASP A 316 -15.67 16.08 -20.00
N LEU A 317 -14.98 16.43 -18.91
CA LEU A 317 -13.83 15.68 -18.41
C LEU A 317 -14.23 14.28 -17.95
N LEU A 318 -15.32 14.15 -17.22
CA LEU A 318 -15.84 12.85 -16.78
C LEU A 318 -16.22 11.96 -17.96
N SER A 319 -16.94 12.50 -18.94
CA SER A 319 -17.29 11.78 -20.16
C SER A 319 -16.05 11.31 -20.93
N TRP A 320 -15.00 12.11 -20.96
CA TRP A 320 -13.73 11.76 -21.60
C TRP A 320 -13.00 10.63 -20.86
N VAL A 321 -13.01 10.65 -19.53
CA VAL A 321 -12.45 9.60 -18.69
C VAL A 321 -13.22 8.29 -18.86
N GLU A 322 -14.54 8.31 -18.84
CA GLU A 322 -15.38 7.13 -19.08
C GLU A 322 -15.12 6.50 -20.44
N TYR A 323 -14.98 7.32 -21.49
CA TYR A 323 -14.61 6.83 -22.81
C TYR A 323 -13.28 6.11 -22.82
N LEU A 324 -12.25 6.64 -22.14
CA LEU A 324 -10.93 6.01 -22.05
C LEU A 324 -10.98 4.66 -21.33
N PHE A 325 -11.77 4.55 -20.26
CA PHE A 325 -11.98 3.28 -19.57
C PHE A 325 -12.67 2.25 -20.45
N ALA A 326 -13.72 2.64 -21.19
CA ALA A 326 -14.44 1.76 -22.12
C ALA A 326 -13.53 1.28 -23.26
N GLU A 327 -12.71 2.17 -23.83
CA GLU A 327 -11.74 1.82 -24.87
C GLU A 327 -10.66 0.85 -24.37
N ASN A 328 -10.17 1.03 -23.15
CA ASN A 328 -9.16 0.17 -22.57
C ASN A 328 -9.72 -1.23 -22.22
N ALA A 329 -10.95 -1.30 -21.70
CA ALA A 329 -11.66 -2.55 -21.47
C ALA A 329 -11.89 -3.34 -22.77
N SER A 330 -12.20 -2.67 -23.86
CA SER A 330 -12.38 -3.30 -25.17
C SER A 330 -11.10 -3.86 -25.76
N LYS A 331 -9.95 -3.18 -25.52
CA LYS A 331 -8.62 -3.62 -25.97
C LYS A 331 -8.14 -4.86 -25.20
N THR A 332 -8.40 -4.93 -23.88
CA THR A 332 -8.06 -6.10 -23.05
C THR A 332 -8.89 -7.32 -23.43
N SER A 333 -10.17 -7.17 -23.68
CA SER A 333 -11.05 -8.26 -24.14
C SER A 333 -10.66 -8.79 -25.54
N SER A 334 -10.21 -7.94 -26.44
CA SER A 334 -9.76 -8.34 -27.77
C SER A 334 -8.40 -9.05 -27.76
N LYS A 335 -7.50 -8.70 -26.84
CA LYS A 335 -6.24 -9.43 -26.60
C LYS A 335 -6.50 -10.83 -26.03
N ALA A 336 -7.39 -10.97 -25.05
CA ALA A 336 -7.76 -12.25 -24.47
C ALA A 336 -8.38 -13.22 -25.51
N ARG A 337 -9.22 -12.71 -26.42
CA ARG A 337 -9.81 -13.52 -27.52
C ARG A 337 -8.77 -13.96 -28.56
N ARG A 338 -7.73 -13.17 -28.82
CA ARG A 338 -6.66 -13.56 -29.75
C ARG A 338 -5.76 -14.64 -29.13
N HIS A 339 -5.43 -14.57 -27.84
CA HIS A 339 -4.70 -15.63 -27.16
C HIS A 339 -5.48 -16.94 -27.08
N ALA A 340 -6.77 -16.90 -26.82
CA ALA A 340 -7.60 -18.10 -26.78
C ALA A 340 -7.73 -18.82 -28.16
N ARG A 341 -7.55 -18.11 -29.27
CA ARG A 341 -7.50 -18.71 -30.62
C ARG A 341 -6.15 -19.31 -30.98
N ALA A 342 -5.05 -18.81 -30.43
CA ALA A 342 -3.69 -19.30 -30.70
C ALA A 342 -3.39 -20.68 -30.04
N PHE A 343 -4.19 -21.10 -29.05
CA PHE A 343 -4.05 -22.39 -28.38
C PHE A 343 -4.99 -23.50 -28.89
N ARG A 344 -5.63 -23.33 -30.05
CA ARG A 344 -6.55 -24.31 -30.67
C ARG A 344 -6.06 -24.81 -32.05
N HIS A 345 -4.75 -24.78 -32.29
CA HIS A 345 -4.13 -25.45 -33.44
C HIS A 345 -2.95 -26.28 -32.99
#